data_ff0ce4159d86f623e9d17bd6ba4f762c
#
_entry.id   ff0ce4159d86f623e9d17bd6ba4f762c
#
_cell.length_a   1.000
_cell.length_b   1.000
_cell.length_c   1.000
_cell.angle_alpha   90.00
_cell.angle_beta   90.00
_cell.angle_gamma   90.00
#
_symmetry.space_group_name_H-M   'P 1'
#
loop_
_entity.id
_entity.type
_entity.pdbx_description
1 polymer ?
#
loop_
_entity_poly.entity_id
_entity_poly.type
_entity_poly.pdbx_seq_one_letter_code
_entity_poly.pdbx_strand_id
1 'polypeptide(L)'
;MKKKTLLFLVASLIFSSQYALAQHHDDHEHTPLEEEMEHIGDAWKLVRRAVRNPDQFPAAAEQVEIMIKHAKKSIDMEPSLLAQQEGDAAKKKFIEGYKKGMKHTVSLLEELHAALKAGDAEKASATIDKINDARKKGHKAYKPEDED
;
A
#
# COMPACT_ATOMS: atom_id res chain seq x y z
N MET A 1 42.02 68.18 23.28
CA MET A 1 40.60 67.72 23.43
C MET A 1 40.51 66.35 22.80
N LYS A 2 40.49 65.31 23.63
CA LYS A 2 40.57 63.89 23.18
C LYS A 2 39.12 63.33 23.22
N LYS A 3 38.56 63.01 22.04
CA LYS A 3 37.28 62.35 21.92
C LYS A 3 37.46 60.85 22.08
N LYS A 4 36.89 60.27 23.15
CA LYS A 4 36.87 58.83 23.39
C LYS A 4 35.68 58.24 22.65
N THR A 5 35.92 57.43 21.63
CA THR A 5 34.92 56.66 20.91
C THR A 5 34.66 55.37 21.67
N LEU A 6 33.44 55.24 22.21
CA LEU A 6 32.98 54.04 22.93
C LEU A 6 32.43 53.06 21.91
N LEU A 7 33.10 51.92 21.77
CA LEU A 7 32.73 50.84 20.87
C LEU A 7 31.72 49.94 21.61
N PHE A 8 30.43 49.98 21.20
CA PHE A 8 29.43 49.01 21.68
C PHE A 8 29.51 47.72 20.88
N LEU A 9 29.96 46.67 21.54
CA LEU A 9 30.03 45.34 21.01
C LEU A 9 28.68 44.65 21.30
N VAL A 10 27.78 44.63 20.30
CA VAL A 10 26.53 43.94 20.39
C VAL A 10 26.76 42.48 20.04
N ALA A 11 26.85 41.62 21.04
CA ALA A 11 26.88 40.19 20.88
C ALA A 11 25.49 39.65 20.54
N SER A 12 25.22 39.42 19.26
CA SER A 12 23.99 38.77 18.82
C SER A 12 24.09 37.25 19.10
N LEU A 13 23.44 36.81 20.17
CA LEU A 13 23.20 35.41 20.44
C LEU A 13 22.15 34.89 19.41
N ILE A 14 22.63 34.24 18.36
CA ILE A 14 21.78 33.48 17.44
C ILE A 14 21.39 32.18 18.15
N PHE A 15 20.20 32.17 18.72
CA PHE A 15 19.59 30.95 19.29
C PHE A 15 19.07 30.10 18.10
N SER A 16 19.94 29.25 17.58
CA SER A 16 19.55 28.27 16.57
C SER A 16 18.70 27.18 17.24
N SER A 17 17.38 27.39 17.27
CA SER A 17 16.43 26.33 17.58
C SER A 17 16.46 25.32 16.46
N GLN A 18 17.23 24.26 16.64
CA GLN A 18 17.13 23.05 15.83
C GLN A 18 15.83 22.35 16.26
N TYR A 19 14.77 22.59 15.49
CA TYR A 19 13.61 21.71 15.52
C TYR A 19 14.06 20.41 14.88
N ALA A 20 14.52 19.47 15.70
CA ALA A 20 14.60 18.06 15.32
C ALA A 20 13.15 17.60 15.11
N LEU A 21 12.73 17.58 13.85
CA LEU A 21 11.60 16.77 13.42
C LEU A 21 12.00 15.33 13.70
N ALA A 22 11.60 14.84 14.87
CA ALA A 22 11.58 13.40 15.12
C ALA A 22 10.60 12.82 14.10
N GLN A 23 11.12 12.35 12.97
CA GLN A 23 10.43 11.38 12.16
C GLN A 23 10.34 10.15 13.03
N HIS A 24 9.17 9.91 13.63
CA HIS A 24 8.81 8.60 14.12
C HIS A 24 8.77 7.70 12.86
N HIS A 25 9.93 7.15 12.49
CA HIS A 25 9.98 5.89 11.82
C HIS A 25 9.55 4.89 12.91
N ASP A 26 8.30 4.47 12.86
CA ASP A 26 7.93 3.22 13.47
C ASP A 26 8.77 2.16 12.75
N ASP A 27 9.83 1.70 13.41
CA ASP A 27 10.63 0.55 12.99
C ASP A 27 9.80 -0.75 13.20
N HIS A 28 8.59 -0.79 12.64
CA HIS A 28 7.88 -2.04 12.45
C HIS A 28 8.59 -2.77 11.31
N GLU A 29 9.31 -3.81 11.67
CA GLU A 29 9.90 -4.74 10.71
C GLU A 29 8.75 -5.32 9.88
N HIS A 30 8.65 -4.85 8.62
CA HIS A 30 7.61 -5.30 7.70
C HIS A 30 7.74 -6.81 7.49
N THR A 31 6.63 -7.50 7.62
CA THR A 31 6.60 -8.92 7.26
C THR A 31 6.72 -9.09 5.74
N PRO A 32 7.22 -10.25 5.25
CA PRO A 32 7.29 -10.49 3.81
C PRO A 32 5.93 -10.31 3.09
N LEU A 33 4.81 -10.58 3.78
CA LEU A 33 3.49 -10.35 3.24
C LEU A 33 3.17 -8.85 3.12
N GLU A 34 3.53 -8.05 4.11
CA GLU A 34 3.33 -6.60 4.08
C GLU A 34 4.10 -5.95 2.94
N GLU A 35 5.34 -6.37 2.68
CA GLU A 35 6.12 -5.90 1.53
C GLU A 35 5.41 -6.20 0.20
N GLU A 36 4.91 -7.43 0.00
CA GLU A 36 4.17 -7.78 -1.21
C GLU A 36 2.86 -6.98 -1.33
N MET A 37 2.17 -6.73 -0.21
CA MET A 37 0.94 -5.91 -0.18
C MET A 37 1.21 -4.43 -0.46
N GLU A 38 2.36 -3.89 -0.05
CA GLU A 38 2.78 -2.53 -0.39
C GLU A 38 2.98 -2.38 -1.89
N HIS A 39 3.70 -3.29 -2.54
CA HIS A 39 3.87 -3.30 -4.00
C HIS A 39 2.52 -3.34 -4.74
N ILE A 40 1.57 -4.15 -4.26
CA ILE A 40 0.22 -4.19 -4.82
C ILE A 40 -0.48 -2.84 -4.63
N GLY A 41 -0.36 -2.23 -3.44
CA GLY A 41 -0.96 -0.95 -3.10
C GLY A 41 -0.44 0.20 -3.97
N ASP A 42 0.86 0.26 -4.22
CA ASP A 42 1.48 1.29 -5.05
C ASP A 42 1.07 1.17 -6.52
N ALA A 43 1.14 -0.03 -7.08
CA ALA A 43 0.65 -0.28 -8.42
C ALA A 43 -0.86 0.04 -8.55
N TRP A 44 -1.67 -0.29 -7.54
CA TRP A 44 -3.10 0.04 -7.52
C TRP A 44 -3.38 1.54 -7.57
N LYS A 45 -2.57 2.36 -6.89
CA LYS A 45 -2.70 3.84 -6.95
C LYS A 45 -2.54 4.35 -8.39
N LEU A 46 -1.61 3.76 -9.16
CA LEU A 46 -1.36 4.11 -10.56
C LEU A 46 -2.49 3.63 -11.46
N VAL A 47 -2.93 2.38 -11.32
CA VAL A 47 -4.07 1.81 -12.05
C VAL A 47 -5.32 2.68 -11.92
N ARG A 48 -5.71 3.06 -10.70
CA ARG A 48 -6.91 3.88 -10.46
C ARG A 48 -6.87 5.27 -11.12
N ARG A 49 -5.69 5.81 -11.39
CA ARG A 49 -5.54 7.06 -12.12
C ARG A 49 -5.65 6.83 -13.63
N ALA A 50 -4.94 5.82 -14.12
CA ALA A 50 -4.81 5.51 -15.53
C ALA A 50 -6.13 5.03 -16.19
N VAL A 51 -6.94 4.25 -15.47
CA VAL A 51 -8.23 3.73 -16.00
C VAL A 51 -9.28 4.78 -16.31
N ARG A 52 -9.06 6.03 -15.92
CA ARG A 52 -9.96 7.15 -16.25
C ARG A 52 -9.72 7.70 -17.66
N ASN A 53 -8.62 7.34 -18.28
CA ASN A 53 -8.23 7.75 -19.61
C ASN A 53 -7.86 6.51 -20.44
N PRO A 54 -8.65 6.18 -21.49
CA PRO A 54 -8.36 5.02 -22.36
C PRO A 54 -6.96 5.03 -22.98
N ASP A 55 -6.39 6.19 -23.25
CA ASP A 55 -5.03 6.31 -23.80
C ASP A 55 -3.96 5.78 -22.83
N GLN A 56 -4.28 5.67 -21.53
CA GLN A 56 -3.40 5.15 -20.48
C GLN A 56 -3.62 3.66 -20.17
N PHE A 57 -4.53 2.99 -20.87
CA PHE A 57 -4.79 1.56 -20.63
C PHE A 57 -3.56 0.67 -20.80
N PRO A 58 -2.66 0.88 -21.76
CA PRO A 58 -1.42 0.09 -21.82
C PRO A 58 -0.58 0.23 -20.55
N ALA A 59 -0.37 1.44 -20.06
CA ALA A 59 0.37 1.69 -18.83
C ALA A 59 -0.35 1.12 -17.59
N ALA A 60 -1.69 1.19 -17.55
CA ALA A 60 -2.47 0.56 -16.49
C ALA A 60 -2.32 -0.97 -16.52
N ALA A 61 -2.31 -1.59 -17.70
CA ALA A 61 -2.15 -3.03 -17.85
C ALA A 61 -0.78 -3.50 -17.29
N GLU A 62 0.30 -2.77 -17.55
CA GLU A 62 1.63 -3.05 -16.97
C GLU A 62 1.61 -3.03 -15.44
N GLN A 63 0.92 -2.06 -14.84
CA GLN A 63 0.78 -2.01 -13.38
C GLN A 63 -0.05 -3.17 -12.84
N VAL A 64 -1.08 -3.60 -13.57
CA VAL A 64 -1.87 -4.78 -13.18
C VAL A 64 -1.03 -6.06 -13.26
N GLU A 65 -0.11 -6.20 -14.20
CA GLU A 65 0.85 -7.33 -14.24
C GLU A 65 1.73 -7.37 -12.99
N ILE A 66 2.20 -6.22 -12.52
CA ILE A 66 2.94 -6.11 -11.25
C ILE A 66 2.08 -6.60 -10.10
N MET A 67 0.81 -6.14 -10.02
CA MET A 67 -0.12 -6.58 -8.97
C MET A 67 -0.37 -8.09 -9.01
N ILE A 68 -0.56 -8.67 -10.19
CA ILE A 68 -0.75 -10.13 -10.37
C ILE A 68 0.46 -10.90 -9.83
N LYS A 69 1.68 -10.45 -10.17
CA LYS A 69 2.92 -11.07 -9.71
C LYS A 69 3.01 -11.11 -8.18
N HIS A 70 2.80 -9.97 -7.53
CA HIS A 70 2.88 -9.84 -6.08
C HIS A 70 1.71 -10.55 -5.38
N ALA A 71 0.49 -10.48 -5.93
CA ALA A 71 -0.65 -11.20 -5.38
C ALA A 71 -0.48 -12.74 -5.44
N LYS A 72 0.11 -13.28 -6.52
CA LYS A 72 0.42 -14.71 -6.62
C LYS A 72 1.43 -15.15 -5.57
N LYS A 73 2.47 -14.37 -5.31
CA LYS A 73 3.44 -14.65 -4.24
C LYS A 73 2.79 -14.66 -2.86
N SER A 74 1.85 -13.76 -2.62
CA SER A 74 1.17 -13.61 -1.33
C SER A 74 0.23 -14.77 -0.99
N ILE A 75 -0.20 -15.60 -1.95
CA ILE A 75 -1.17 -16.68 -1.71
C ILE A 75 -0.74 -17.64 -0.59
N ASP A 76 0.56 -17.95 -0.54
CA ASP A 76 1.11 -18.95 0.38
C ASP A 76 1.81 -18.32 1.60
N MET A 77 1.75 -16.99 1.74
CA MET A 77 2.27 -16.27 2.90
C MET A 77 1.26 -16.25 4.04
N GLU A 78 1.74 -16.07 5.26
CA GLU A 78 0.91 -16.08 6.48
C GLU A 78 0.53 -14.65 6.88
N PRO A 79 -0.77 -14.32 6.98
CA PRO A 79 -1.21 -13.05 7.54
C PRO A 79 -0.87 -12.96 9.04
N SER A 80 -0.47 -11.78 9.51
CA SER A 80 -0.10 -11.53 10.90
C SER A 80 -1.20 -11.90 11.91
N LEU A 81 -2.47 -11.72 11.54
CA LEU A 81 -3.62 -12.11 12.37
C LEU A 81 -3.80 -13.63 12.56
N LEU A 82 -3.03 -14.47 11.84
CA LEU A 82 -3.06 -15.92 12.03
C LEU A 82 -2.63 -16.30 13.47
N ALA A 83 -1.66 -15.59 14.02
CA ALA A 83 -1.17 -15.83 15.37
C ALA A 83 -2.27 -15.62 16.44
N GLN A 84 -3.26 -14.79 16.16
CA GLN A 84 -4.37 -14.48 17.05
C GLN A 84 -5.52 -15.51 16.98
N GLN A 85 -5.45 -16.49 16.06
CA GLN A 85 -6.48 -17.52 15.94
C GLN A 85 -6.26 -18.61 16.99
N GLU A 86 -7.32 -18.95 17.73
CA GLU A 86 -7.26 -19.95 18.81
C GLU A 86 -7.53 -21.36 18.28
N GLY A 87 -6.53 -22.23 18.41
CA GLY A 87 -6.60 -23.64 18.05
C GLY A 87 -6.41 -23.94 16.55
N ASP A 88 -5.98 -25.17 16.25
CA ASP A 88 -5.60 -25.59 14.90
C ASP A 88 -6.74 -25.50 13.87
N ALA A 89 -7.97 -25.81 14.29
CA ALA A 89 -9.12 -25.74 13.41
C ALA A 89 -9.43 -24.31 12.95
N ALA A 90 -9.31 -23.31 13.86
CA ALA A 90 -9.52 -21.91 13.54
C ALA A 90 -8.39 -21.39 12.64
N LYS A 91 -7.13 -21.70 12.95
CA LYS A 91 -5.97 -21.36 12.11
C LYS A 91 -6.11 -21.92 10.72
N LYS A 92 -6.48 -23.18 10.58
CA LYS A 92 -6.69 -23.83 9.28
C LYS A 92 -7.78 -23.11 8.48
N LYS A 93 -8.95 -22.86 9.08
CA LYS A 93 -10.06 -22.15 8.42
C LYS A 93 -9.66 -20.74 8.01
N PHE A 94 -8.90 -20.02 8.84
CA PHE A 94 -8.41 -18.67 8.57
C PHE A 94 -7.50 -18.66 7.34
N ILE A 95 -6.49 -19.54 7.29
CA ILE A 95 -5.56 -19.65 6.15
C ILE A 95 -6.27 -20.09 4.87
N GLU A 96 -7.18 -21.06 4.94
CA GLU A 96 -7.96 -21.49 3.78
C GLU A 96 -8.80 -20.33 3.22
N GLY A 97 -9.43 -19.55 4.10
CA GLY A 97 -10.19 -18.35 3.74
C GLY A 97 -9.31 -17.29 3.08
N TYR A 98 -8.14 -17.01 3.66
CA TYR A 98 -7.14 -16.09 3.11
C TYR A 98 -6.70 -16.51 1.71
N LYS A 99 -6.23 -17.75 1.54
CA LYS A 99 -5.79 -18.28 0.24
C LYS A 99 -6.88 -18.21 -0.82
N LYS A 100 -8.12 -18.53 -0.44
CA LYS A 100 -9.28 -18.41 -1.33
C LYS A 100 -9.53 -16.95 -1.75
N GLY A 101 -9.44 -16.01 -0.81
CA GLY A 101 -9.55 -14.57 -1.07
C GLY A 101 -8.47 -14.08 -2.02
N MET A 102 -7.21 -14.45 -1.79
CA MET A 102 -6.09 -14.06 -2.64
C MET A 102 -6.21 -14.64 -4.06
N LYS A 103 -6.58 -15.91 -4.21
CA LYS A 103 -6.86 -16.54 -5.53
C LYS A 103 -7.97 -15.80 -6.28
N HIS A 104 -9.03 -15.40 -5.58
CA HIS A 104 -10.11 -14.61 -6.17
C HIS A 104 -9.60 -13.23 -6.61
N THR A 105 -8.77 -12.55 -5.80
CA THR A 105 -8.15 -11.28 -6.16
C THR A 105 -7.28 -11.42 -7.41
N VAL A 106 -6.46 -12.46 -7.51
CA VAL A 106 -5.66 -12.74 -8.71
C VAL A 106 -6.56 -12.90 -9.94
N SER A 107 -7.65 -13.66 -9.85
CA SER A 107 -8.60 -13.84 -10.96
C SER A 107 -9.21 -12.50 -11.42
N LEU A 108 -9.58 -11.61 -10.48
CA LEU A 108 -10.11 -10.29 -10.81
C LEU A 108 -9.03 -9.38 -11.46
N LEU A 109 -7.79 -9.46 -11.00
CA LEU A 109 -6.67 -8.74 -11.63
C LEU A 109 -6.41 -9.23 -13.06
N GLU A 110 -6.47 -10.53 -13.30
CA GLU A 110 -6.35 -11.11 -14.65
C GLU A 110 -7.51 -10.68 -15.56
N GLU A 111 -8.75 -10.59 -15.02
CA GLU A 111 -9.90 -10.05 -15.74
C GLU A 111 -9.71 -8.56 -16.10
N LEU A 112 -9.20 -7.75 -15.17
CA LEU A 112 -8.90 -6.34 -15.39
C LEU A 112 -7.81 -6.16 -16.43
N HIS A 113 -6.73 -6.94 -16.35
CA HIS A 113 -5.65 -6.92 -17.33
C HIS A 113 -6.16 -7.17 -18.75
N ALA A 114 -6.99 -8.22 -18.92
CA ALA A 114 -7.58 -8.56 -20.19
C ALA A 114 -8.49 -7.43 -20.74
N ALA A 115 -9.31 -6.81 -19.89
CA ALA A 115 -10.18 -5.70 -20.27
C ALA A 115 -9.37 -4.48 -20.72
N LEU A 116 -8.29 -4.13 -20.01
CA LEU A 116 -7.40 -3.02 -20.37
C LEU A 116 -6.68 -3.28 -21.70
N LYS A 117 -6.18 -4.51 -21.91
CA LYS A 117 -5.55 -4.91 -23.17
C LYS A 117 -6.50 -4.87 -24.36
N ALA A 118 -7.79 -5.14 -24.14
CA ALA A 118 -8.84 -5.08 -25.15
C ALA A 118 -9.38 -3.65 -25.38
N GLY A 119 -8.99 -2.67 -24.56
CA GLY A 119 -9.55 -1.31 -24.61
C GLY A 119 -10.99 -1.22 -24.12
N ASP A 120 -11.49 -2.25 -23.39
CA ASP A 120 -12.86 -2.34 -22.88
C ASP A 120 -13.02 -1.55 -21.59
N ALA A 121 -13.36 -0.28 -21.72
CA ALA A 121 -13.49 0.65 -20.61
C ALA A 121 -14.63 0.27 -19.63
N GLU A 122 -15.75 -0.26 -20.15
CA GLU A 122 -16.90 -0.66 -19.33
C GLU A 122 -16.54 -1.85 -18.46
N LYS A 123 -15.96 -2.89 -19.06
CA LYS A 123 -15.51 -4.07 -18.33
C LYS A 123 -14.40 -3.74 -17.35
N ALA A 124 -13.45 -2.88 -17.72
CA ALA A 124 -12.38 -2.45 -16.81
C ALA A 124 -12.97 -1.75 -15.58
N SER A 125 -13.91 -0.81 -15.76
CA SER A 125 -14.59 -0.11 -14.65
C SER A 125 -15.35 -1.08 -13.75
N ALA A 126 -16.16 -1.98 -14.30
CA ALA A 126 -16.91 -2.96 -13.53
C ALA A 126 -15.99 -3.91 -12.73
N THR A 127 -14.84 -4.28 -13.32
CA THR A 127 -13.87 -5.15 -12.64
C THR A 127 -13.14 -4.42 -11.51
N ILE A 128 -12.86 -3.12 -11.67
CA ILE A 128 -12.31 -2.28 -10.60
C ILE A 128 -13.22 -2.24 -9.38
N ASP A 129 -14.53 -2.12 -9.58
CA ASP A 129 -15.48 -2.14 -8.47
C ASP A 129 -15.44 -3.47 -7.71
N LYS A 130 -15.37 -4.60 -8.43
CA LYS A 130 -15.22 -5.93 -7.83
C LYS A 130 -13.90 -6.04 -7.03
N ILE A 131 -12.79 -5.50 -7.56
CA ILE A 131 -11.50 -5.49 -6.88
C ILE A 131 -11.56 -4.65 -5.61
N ASN A 132 -12.20 -3.47 -5.65
CA ASN A 132 -12.39 -2.62 -4.47
C ASN A 132 -13.18 -3.36 -3.37
N ASP A 133 -14.23 -4.09 -3.74
CA ASP A 133 -15.03 -4.86 -2.78
C ASP A 133 -14.23 -6.05 -2.20
N ALA A 134 -13.48 -6.76 -3.03
CA ALA A 134 -12.59 -7.84 -2.58
C ALA A 134 -11.52 -7.30 -1.62
N ARG A 135 -10.91 -6.16 -1.93
CA ARG A 135 -9.93 -5.49 -1.08
C ARG A 135 -10.52 -5.11 0.28
N LYS A 136 -11.68 -4.45 0.31
CA LYS A 136 -12.35 -4.07 1.57
C LYS A 136 -12.64 -5.30 2.46
N LYS A 137 -13.14 -6.39 1.86
CA LYS A 137 -13.41 -7.65 2.57
C LYS A 137 -12.12 -8.29 3.08
N GLY A 138 -11.06 -8.30 2.26
CA GLY A 138 -9.76 -8.85 2.62
C GLY A 138 -9.10 -8.06 3.76
N HIS A 139 -9.06 -6.73 3.68
CA HIS A 139 -8.52 -5.89 4.75
C HIS A 139 -9.26 -6.11 6.06
N LYS A 140 -10.59 -6.09 6.04
CA LYS A 140 -11.39 -6.32 7.24
C LYS A 140 -11.12 -7.69 7.91
N ALA A 141 -10.80 -8.71 7.11
CA ALA A 141 -10.65 -10.08 7.61
C ALA A 141 -9.20 -10.44 7.98
N TYR A 142 -8.21 -9.83 7.34
CA TYR A 142 -6.82 -10.31 7.37
C TYR A 142 -5.77 -9.22 7.63
N LYS A 143 -6.12 -7.93 7.60
CA LYS A 143 -5.23 -6.84 7.96
C LYS A 143 -5.48 -6.44 9.42
N PRO A 144 -4.45 -6.26 10.26
CA PRO A 144 -4.61 -5.64 11.58
C PRO A 144 -5.28 -4.27 11.43
N GLU A 145 -6.11 -3.89 12.38
CA GLU A 145 -6.55 -2.50 12.50
C GLU A 145 -5.29 -1.71 12.86
N ASP A 146 -4.97 -0.72 12.04
CA ASP A 146 -3.91 0.22 12.36
C ASP A 146 -4.37 0.95 13.63
N GLU A 147 -3.59 0.91 14.68
CA GLU A 147 -3.81 1.72 15.85
C GLU A 147 -3.62 3.18 15.38
N ASP A 148 -4.76 3.91 15.25
CA ASP A 148 -4.80 5.34 14.91
C ASP A 148 -4.27 6.19 16.09
#